data_a66aac56048370ea897fde2ffb0a8b3f
#
_entry.id   a66aac56048370ea897fde2ffb0a8b3f
#
_cell.length_a   1.000
_cell.length_b   1.000
_cell.length_c   1.000
_cell.angle_alpha   90.00
_cell.angle_beta   90.00
_cell.angle_gamma   90.00
#
_symmetry.space_group_name_H-M   'P 1'
#
loop_
_entity.id
_entity.type
_entity.pdbx_description
1 polymer ?
#
loop_
_entity_poly.entity_id
_entity_poly.type
_entity_poly.pdbx_seq_one_letter_code
_entity_poly.pdbx_strand_id
1 'polypeptide(L)'
;MEVAAHFVNDSVEFYKWSLTISDKRVEKWPMMSSPLPTLAISCLYLLFLWAGPRYMQDRQPFVLRKTLIVYNFSMVVLNFYIAKELLIASRAAGYSYLCQPVNYSEDENEVRIASALWWYYISKGVEFLDTVFFILRKKFNQVSFLHVYHHCTMFILWWIGMKWVPGGQAFFGAGINSSIHVLMYGYYGLAALGPQIQKYLWWKKYLTIIQMVMIHLNTFFVIGSLSASLIFITVLIITSHTSINIKPKAWYILYIHQDLIPSLLLCLLYFPRNVILIHSDT
;
A
#
# COMPACT_ATOMS: atom_id res chain seq x y z
N MET A 1 -11.30 30.60 16.15
CA MET A 1 -10.09 30.71 15.30
C MET A 1 -8.84 30.16 15.99
N GLU A 2 -8.63 30.42 17.26
CA GLU A 2 -7.47 29.92 18.04
C GLU A 2 -7.34 28.38 18.06
N VAL A 3 -8.45 27.66 18.32
CA VAL A 3 -8.44 26.18 18.35
C VAL A 3 -8.02 25.60 16.99
N ALA A 4 -8.50 26.16 15.87
CA ALA A 4 -8.11 25.70 14.54
C ALA A 4 -6.63 26.01 14.24
N ALA A 5 -6.12 27.15 14.68
CA ALA A 5 -4.72 27.53 14.52
C ALA A 5 -3.80 26.61 15.36
N HIS A 6 -4.18 26.29 16.60
CA HIS A 6 -3.48 25.32 17.43
C HIS A 6 -3.43 23.93 16.78
N PHE A 7 -4.57 23.42 16.30
CA PHE A 7 -4.63 22.13 15.63
C PHE A 7 -3.73 22.06 14.39
N VAL A 8 -3.71 23.12 13.57
CA VAL A 8 -2.84 23.18 12.38
C VAL A 8 -1.37 23.20 12.79
N ASN A 9 -1.02 23.98 13.81
CA ASN A 9 0.37 24.05 14.30
C ASN A 9 0.84 22.69 14.84
N ASP A 10 0.04 22.05 15.69
CA ASP A 10 0.33 20.73 16.27
C ASP A 10 0.47 19.67 15.16
N SER A 11 -0.36 19.73 14.12
CA SER A 11 -0.28 18.83 12.97
C SER A 11 1.01 19.02 12.18
N VAL A 12 1.43 20.27 11.98
CA VAL A 12 2.70 20.60 11.31
C VAL A 12 3.91 20.15 12.13
N GLU A 13 3.89 20.36 13.44
CA GLU A 13 4.96 19.90 14.33
C GLU A 13 5.04 18.37 14.36
N PHE A 14 3.89 17.70 14.46
CA PHE A 14 3.83 16.24 14.37
C PHE A 14 4.39 15.71 13.05
N TYR A 15 4.03 16.34 11.92
CA TYR A 15 4.57 15.95 10.62
C TYR A 15 6.08 16.15 10.56
N LYS A 16 6.60 17.30 11.01
CA LYS A 16 8.05 17.54 11.06
C LYS A 16 8.75 16.51 11.93
N TRP A 17 8.21 16.20 13.09
CA TRP A 17 8.75 15.16 13.96
C TRP A 17 8.71 13.78 13.26
N SER A 18 7.62 13.42 12.60
CA SER A 18 7.52 12.14 11.90
C SER A 18 8.56 11.98 10.80
N LEU A 19 8.96 13.06 10.14
CA LEU A 19 10.04 13.04 9.16
C LEU A 19 11.41 12.72 9.76
N THR A 20 11.64 13.05 11.05
CA THR A 20 12.92 12.72 11.70
C THR A 20 13.10 11.23 11.91
N ILE A 21 12.01 10.48 12.03
CA ILE A 21 11.98 9.02 12.19
C ILE A 21 11.71 8.27 10.90
N SER A 22 11.63 8.96 9.75
CA SER A 22 11.43 8.33 8.45
C SER A 22 12.67 7.56 7.99
N ASP A 23 12.46 6.54 7.17
CA ASP A 23 13.56 5.74 6.61
C ASP A 23 14.37 6.56 5.61
N LYS A 24 15.65 6.74 5.93
CA LYS A 24 16.55 7.57 5.12
C LYS A 24 17.01 6.88 3.82
N ARG A 25 16.94 5.56 3.75
CA ARG A 25 17.30 4.79 2.54
C ARG A 25 16.43 5.16 1.34
N VAL A 26 15.14 5.43 1.58
CA VAL A 26 14.15 5.74 0.54
C VAL A 26 13.98 7.25 0.29
N GLU A 27 14.54 8.11 1.11
CA GLU A 27 14.27 9.56 1.08
C GLU A 27 14.56 10.20 -0.30
N LYS A 28 15.62 9.73 -0.97
CA LYS A 28 16.06 10.25 -2.29
C LYS A 28 15.38 9.55 -3.47
N TRP A 29 14.56 8.54 -3.21
CA TRP A 29 13.90 7.83 -4.30
C TRP A 29 12.77 8.66 -4.91
N PRO A 30 12.46 8.47 -6.20
CA PRO A 30 11.40 9.21 -6.86
C PRO A 30 10.09 9.18 -6.08
N MET A 31 9.43 10.33 -5.96
CA MET A 31 8.17 10.56 -5.25
C MET A 31 8.22 10.37 -3.72
N MET A 32 9.38 10.04 -3.11
CA MET A 32 9.49 9.79 -1.67
C MET A 32 9.94 11.03 -0.86
N SER A 33 10.42 12.08 -1.51
CA SER A 33 10.84 13.32 -0.83
C SER A 33 9.65 14.10 -0.22
N SER A 34 8.47 14.02 -0.84
CA SER A 34 7.26 14.75 -0.41
C SER A 34 6.00 13.97 -0.78
N PRO A 35 4.90 14.09 -0.02
CA PRO A 35 3.60 13.49 -0.37
C PRO A 35 2.92 14.19 -1.56
N LEU A 36 3.36 15.40 -1.94
CA LEU A 36 2.69 16.23 -2.94
C LEU A 36 2.52 15.53 -4.30
N PRO A 37 3.52 14.85 -4.88
CA PRO A 37 3.33 14.14 -6.15
C PRO A 37 2.26 13.06 -6.06
N THR A 38 2.25 12.27 -4.99
CA THR A 38 1.25 11.21 -4.75
C THR A 38 -0.16 11.80 -4.64
N LEU A 39 -0.31 12.88 -3.85
CA LEU A 39 -1.58 13.57 -3.69
C LEU A 39 -2.04 14.22 -5.01
N ALA A 40 -1.13 14.86 -5.76
CA ALA A 40 -1.46 15.47 -7.05
C ALA A 40 -1.96 14.41 -8.06
N ILE A 41 -1.29 13.27 -8.16
CA ILE A 41 -1.71 12.16 -9.04
C ILE A 41 -3.06 11.61 -8.58
N SER A 42 -3.29 11.46 -7.27
CA SER A 42 -4.58 11.02 -6.73
C SER A 42 -5.70 12.02 -7.02
N CYS A 43 -5.44 13.32 -6.88
CA CYS A 43 -6.40 14.37 -7.25
C CYS A 43 -6.71 14.36 -8.75
N LEU A 44 -5.70 14.19 -9.60
CA LEU A 44 -5.89 14.08 -11.06
C LEU A 44 -6.71 12.82 -11.41
N TYR A 45 -6.48 11.72 -10.73
CA TYR A 45 -7.28 10.51 -10.89
C TYR A 45 -8.76 10.75 -10.53
N LEU A 46 -9.04 11.37 -9.38
CA LEU A 46 -10.41 11.70 -8.98
C LEU A 46 -11.07 12.71 -9.93
N LEU A 47 -10.32 13.72 -10.39
CA LEU A 47 -10.79 14.66 -11.39
C LEU A 47 -11.14 13.95 -12.71
N PHE A 48 -10.31 13.01 -13.14
CA PHE A 48 -10.58 12.21 -14.35
C PHE A 48 -11.82 11.32 -14.17
N LEU A 49 -12.05 10.76 -13.00
CA LEU A 49 -13.28 10.02 -12.68
C LEU A 49 -14.53 10.89 -12.80
N TRP A 50 -14.44 12.15 -12.43
CA TRP A 50 -15.56 13.10 -12.54
C TRP A 50 -15.73 13.62 -13.97
N ALA A 51 -14.66 14.02 -14.64
CA ALA A 51 -14.71 14.63 -15.98
C ALA A 51 -14.80 13.61 -17.13
N GLY A 52 -14.12 12.47 -16.99
CA GLY A 52 -13.98 11.46 -18.05
C GLY A 52 -15.28 10.88 -18.55
N PRO A 53 -16.23 10.44 -17.73
CA PRO A 53 -17.54 9.98 -18.18
C PRO A 53 -18.32 11.06 -18.93
N ARG A 54 -18.25 12.33 -18.47
CA ARG A 54 -18.88 13.47 -19.14
C ARG A 54 -18.27 13.71 -20.53
N TYR A 55 -16.95 13.72 -20.62
CA TYR A 55 -16.22 13.85 -21.88
C TYR A 55 -16.57 12.73 -22.87
N MET A 56 -16.81 11.52 -22.37
CA MET A 56 -17.15 10.35 -23.20
C MET A 56 -18.64 10.25 -23.54
N GLN A 57 -19.52 11.09 -22.97
CA GLN A 57 -20.97 10.96 -23.11
C GLN A 57 -21.41 10.84 -24.56
N ASP A 58 -20.98 11.79 -25.42
CA ASP A 58 -21.36 11.90 -26.82
C ASP A 58 -20.33 11.30 -27.80
N ARG A 59 -19.28 10.65 -27.28
CA ARG A 59 -18.21 10.07 -28.08
C ARG A 59 -18.38 8.57 -28.26
N GLN A 60 -17.85 8.03 -29.33
CA GLN A 60 -17.77 6.58 -29.52
C GLN A 60 -16.70 5.96 -28.61
N PRO A 61 -16.89 4.72 -28.12
CA PRO A 61 -15.89 4.03 -27.34
C PRO A 61 -14.56 3.90 -28.09
N PHE A 62 -13.46 4.20 -27.43
CA PHE A 62 -12.14 3.99 -28.03
C PHE A 62 -11.79 2.52 -28.19
N VAL A 63 -11.22 2.16 -29.32
CA VAL A 63 -10.71 0.81 -29.61
C VAL A 63 -9.25 0.74 -29.16
N LEU A 64 -9.02 0.31 -27.91
CA LEU A 64 -7.70 0.32 -27.27
C LEU A 64 -7.05 -1.08 -27.21
N ARG A 65 -7.38 -1.98 -28.17
CA ARG A 65 -6.93 -3.38 -28.10
C ARG A 65 -5.40 -3.51 -27.99
N LYS A 66 -4.65 -2.85 -28.85
CA LYS A 66 -3.18 -2.91 -28.84
C LYS A 66 -2.60 -2.33 -27.55
N THR A 67 -3.10 -1.17 -27.12
CA THR A 67 -2.68 -0.51 -25.87
C THR A 67 -2.93 -1.41 -24.67
N LEU A 68 -4.10 -2.05 -24.59
CA LEU A 68 -4.41 -2.98 -23.50
C LEU A 68 -3.50 -4.21 -23.48
N ILE A 69 -3.14 -4.75 -24.65
CA ILE A 69 -2.21 -5.87 -24.72
C ILE A 69 -0.85 -5.44 -24.14
N VAL A 70 -0.29 -4.34 -24.64
CA VAL A 70 1.02 -3.83 -24.16
C VAL A 70 0.96 -3.54 -22.66
N TYR A 71 -0.06 -2.79 -22.21
CA TYR A 71 -0.22 -2.43 -20.81
C TYR A 71 -0.32 -3.67 -19.90
N ASN A 72 -1.20 -4.60 -20.19
CA ASN A 72 -1.38 -5.78 -19.34
C ASN A 72 -0.12 -6.64 -19.28
N PHE A 73 0.57 -6.87 -20.39
CA PHE A 73 1.81 -7.64 -20.36
C PHE A 73 2.96 -6.87 -19.67
N SER A 74 3.02 -5.55 -19.78
CA SER A 74 3.96 -4.74 -18.98
C SER A 74 3.69 -4.88 -17.48
N MET A 75 2.40 -4.87 -17.07
CA MET A 75 2.01 -5.09 -15.69
C MET A 75 2.33 -6.51 -15.20
N VAL A 76 2.22 -7.52 -16.06
CA VAL A 76 2.68 -8.89 -15.74
C VAL A 76 4.18 -8.88 -15.42
N VAL A 77 4.99 -8.29 -16.29
CA VAL A 77 6.45 -8.24 -16.10
C VAL A 77 6.82 -7.49 -14.82
N LEU A 78 6.20 -6.33 -14.57
CA LEU A 78 6.45 -5.53 -13.38
C LEU A 78 6.07 -6.29 -12.10
N ASN A 79 4.86 -6.86 -12.03
CA ASN A 79 4.41 -7.60 -10.85
C ASN A 79 5.22 -8.90 -10.63
N PHE A 80 5.63 -9.57 -11.70
CA PHE A 80 6.51 -10.73 -11.60
C PHE A 80 7.89 -10.34 -11.02
N TYR A 81 8.46 -9.23 -11.49
CA TYR A 81 9.71 -8.70 -10.94
C TYR A 81 9.57 -8.43 -9.44
N ILE A 82 8.51 -7.72 -9.02
CA ILE A 82 8.26 -7.39 -7.62
C ILE A 82 8.12 -8.67 -6.77
N ALA A 83 7.27 -9.60 -7.18
CA ALA A 83 7.05 -10.86 -6.45
C ALA A 83 8.34 -11.69 -6.33
N LYS A 84 9.11 -11.79 -7.42
CA LYS A 84 10.40 -12.50 -7.45
C LYS A 84 11.41 -11.86 -6.50
N GLU A 85 11.60 -10.54 -6.56
CA GLU A 85 12.57 -9.84 -5.72
C GLU A 85 12.19 -9.95 -4.23
N LEU A 86 10.91 -9.76 -3.88
CA LEU A 86 10.45 -9.92 -2.51
C LEU A 86 10.67 -11.35 -2.00
N LEU A 87 10.43 -12.36 -2.82
CA LEU A 87 10.62 -13.76 -2.44
C LEU A 87 12.10 -14.11 -2.24
N ILE A 88 12.97 -13.69 -3.16
CA ILE A 88 14.39 -14.02 -3.12
C ILE A 88 15.08 -13.26 -1.99
N ALA A 89 14.89 -11.94 -1.92
CA ALA A 89 15.57 -11.11 -0.94
C ALA A 89 15.09 -11.41 0.51
N SER A 90 13.78 -11.67 0.71
CA SER A 90 13.28 -12.04 2.04
C SER A 90 13.83 -13.39 2.52
N ARG A 91 13.98 -14.37 1.63
CA ARG A 91 14.61 -15.64 1.97
C ARG A 91 16.09 -15.47 2.31
N ALA A 92 16.82 -14.69 1.52
CA ALA A 92 18.23 -14.41 1.75
C ALA A 92 18.46 -13.65 3.06
N ALA A 93 17.55 -12.74 3.43
CA ALA A 93 17.55 -12.02 4.70
C ALA A 93 17.04 -12.85 5.91
N GLY A 94 16.57 -14.09 5.68
CA GLY A 94 16.06 -14.96 6.74
C GLY A 94 14.72 -14.50 7.33
N TYR A 95 13.87 -13.84 6.56
CA TYR A 95 12.59 -13.29 7.01
C TYR A 95 11.60 -14.36 7.49
N SER A 96 10.91 -14.05 8.58
CA SER A 96 9.76 -14.82 9.05
C SER A 96 8.50 -14.46 8.26
N TYR A 97 7.72 -15.47 7.86
CA TYR A 97 6.43 -15.25 7.19
C TYR A 97 5.31 -14.90 8.16
N LEU A 98 5.44 -15.17 9.46
CA LEU A 98 4.39 -14.93 10.45
C LEU A 98 4.47 -13.53 11.04
N CYS A 99 5.67 -13.09 11.43
CA CYS A 99 5.89 -11.78 12.00
C CYS A 99 7.33 -11.37 11.72
N GLN A 100 7.48 -10.32 10.93
CA GLN A 100 8.79 -9.80 10.53
C GLN A 100 8.89 -8.31 10.87
N PRO A 101 9.75 -7.91 11.83
CA PRO A 101 10.02 -6.51 12.09
C PRO A 101 10.78 -5.87 10.92
N VAL A 102 10.66 -4.55 10.79
CA VAL A 102 11.45 -3.80 9.79
C VAL A 102 12.89 -3.74 10.25
N ASN A 103 13.80 -4.06 9.36
CA ASN A 103 15.23 -3.85 9.54
C ASN A 103 15.66 -2.64 8.70
N TYR A 104 16.17 -1.60 9.37
CA TYR A 104 16.58 -0.34 8.73
C TYR A 104 18.07 -0.33 8.34
N SER A 105 18.75 -1.49 8.38
CA SER A 105 20.14 -1.59 7.95
C SER A 105 20.28 -1.36 6.44
N GLU A 106 21.49 -1.00 6.03
CA GLU A 106 21.86 -0.89 4.61
C GLU A 106 22.34 -2.22 4.02
N ASP A 107 21.96 -3.36 4.64
CA ASP A 107 22.21 -4.69 4.07
C ASP A 107 21.62 -4.79 2.66
N GLU A 108 22.33 -5.43 1.76
CA GLU A 108 21.95 -5.54 0.35
C GLU A 108 20.53 -6.12 0.18
N ASN A 109 20.16 -7.14 0.94
CA ASN A 109 18.84 -7.76 0.85
C ASN A 109 17.74 -6.86 1.40
N GLU A 110 18.02 -6.11 2.47
CA GLU A 110 17.08 -5.14 3.02
C GLU A 110 16.81 -3.98 2.05
N VAL A 111 17.85 -3.49 1.37
CA VAL A 111 17.71 -2.46 0.32
C VAL A 111 16.96 -3.02 -0.89
N ARG A 112 17.18 -4.29 -1.27
CA ARG A 112 16.43 -4.96 -2.35
C ARG A 112 14.96 -5.12 -2.00
N ILE A 113 14.62 -5.49 -0.75
CA ILE A 113 13.23 -5.56 -0.28
C ILE A 113 12.58 -4.17 -0.35
N ALA A 114 13.24 -3.16 0.19
CA ALA A 114 12.74 -1.79 0.13
C ALA A 114 12.53 -1.31 -1.32
N SER A 115 13.47 -1.62 -2.23
CA SER A 115 13.36 -1.31 -3.66
C SER A 115 12.18 -2.02 -4.33
N ALA A 116 11.96 -3.30 -4.04
CA ALA A 116 10.83 -4.04 -4.60
C ALA A 116 9.48 -3.48 -4.07
N LEU A 117 9.41 -3.08 -2.79
CA LEU A 117 8.24 -2.42 -2.23
C LEU A 117 8.02 -1.03 -2.84
N TRP A 118 9.08 -0.30 -3.18
CA TRP A 118 8.95 0.96 -3.91
C TRP A 118 8.39 0.74 -5.32
N TRP A 119 8.84 -0.28 -6.05
CA TRP A 119 8.24 -0.65 -7.33
C TRP A 119 6.78 -1.07 -7.18
N TYR A 120 6.44 -1.73 -6.08
CA TYR A 120 5.05 -2.05 -5.74
C TYR A 120 4.21 -0.77 -5.53
N TYR A 121 4.73 0.22 -4.80
CA TYR A 121 4.08 1.52 -4.67
C TYR A 121 3.88 2.20 -6.04
N ILE A 122 4.90 2.23 -6.90
CA ILE A 122 4.79 2.79 -8.25
C ILE A 122 3.73 2.05 -9.07
N SER A 123 3.66 0.71 -8.96
CA SER A 123 2.65 -0.08 -9.68
C SER A 123 1.23 0.37 -9.34
N LYS A 124 0.94 0.76 -8.07
CA LYS A 124 -0.38 1.25 -7.64
C LYS A 124 -0.76 2.56 -8.33
N GLY A 125 0.19 3.43 -8.58
CA GLY A 125 -0.03 4.63 -9.42
C GLY A 125 -0.31 4.29 -10.88
N VAL A 126 0.42 3.31 -11.45
CA VAL A 126 0.19 2.84 -12.83
C VAL A 126 -1.16 2.15 -12.98
N GLU A 127 -1.63 1.47 -11.96
CA GLU A 127 -2.95 0.80 -11.93
C GLU A 127 -4.14 1.79 -12.07
N PHE A 128 -3.94 3.09 -11.86
CA PHE A 128 -4.96 4.11 -12.19
C PHE A 128 -5.35 4.10 -13.67
N LEU A 129 -4.46 3.65 -14.55
CA LEU A 129 -4.75 3.51 -15.98
C LEU A 129 -5.84 2.48 -16.27
N ASP A 130 -6.07 1.49 -15.41
CA ASP A 130 -7.19 0.55 -15.56
C ASP A 130 -8.52 1.30 -15.62
N THR A 131 -8.71 2.24 -14.70
CA THR A 131 -9.91 3.08 -14.65
C THR A 131 -10.00 4.00 -15.87
N VAL A 132 -8.87 4.55 -16.31
CA VAL A 132 -8.81 5.36 -17.53
C VAL A 132 -9.28 4.53 -18.73
N PHE A 133 -8.80 3.31 -18.89
CA PHE A 133 -9.21 2.41 -19.97
C PHE A 133 -10.68 2.00 -19.87
N PHE A 134 -11.21 1.77 -18.68
CA PHE A 134 -12.64 1.49 -18.50
C PHE A 134 -13.49 2.66 -18.95
N ILE A 135 -13.16 3.88 -18.59
CA ILE A 135 -13.89 5.10 -18.97
C ILE A 135 -13.81 5.33 -20.49
N LEU A 136 -12.61 5.28 -21.08
CA LEU A 136 -12.42 5.50 -22.52
C LEU A 136 -13.13 4.44 -23.38
N ARG A 137 -13.30 3.23 -22.86
CA ARG A 137 -14.04 2.15 -23.52
C ARG A 137 -15.52 2.11 -23.17
N LYS A 138 -16.03 3.08 -22.42
CA LYS A 138 -17.41 3.14 -21.90
C LYS A 138 -17.82 1.90 -21.10
N LYS A 139 -16.88 1.27 -20.39
CA LYS A 139 -17.13 0.15 -19.47
C LYS A 139 -17.40 0.63 -18.05
N PHE A 140 -18.32 1.56 -17.88
CA PHE A 140 -18.61 2.24 -16.61
C PHE A 140 -19.06 1.28 -15.50
N ASN A 141 -19.66 0.13 -15.84
CA ASN A 141 -20.03 -0.92 -14.90
C ASN A 141 -18.82 -1.57 -14.18
N GLN A 142 -17.62 -1.37 -14.70
CA GLN A 142 -16.37 -1.84 -14.07
C GLN A 142 -15.76 -0.81 -13.10
N VAL A 143 -16.22 0.44 -13.14
CA VAL A 143 -15.80 1.53 -12.25
C VAL A 143 -16.72 1.57 -11.04
N SER A 144 -16.60 0.57 -10.15
CA SER A 144 -17.38 0.51 -8.91
C SER A 144 -16.76 1.41 -7.82
N PHE A 145 -17.56 1.76 -6.80
CA PHE A 145 -17.06 2.48 -5.63
C PHE A 145 -15.86 1.75 -5.00
N LEU A 146 -15.97 0.44 -4.82
CA LEU A 146 -14.90 -0.37 -4.23
C LEU A 146 -13.61 -0.31 -5.05
N HIS A 147 -13.71 -0.35 -6.40
CA HIS A 147 -12.56 -0.23 -7.29
C HIS A 147 -11.84 1.11 -7.09
N VAL A 148 -12.58 2.23 -7.13
CA VAL A 148 -12.03 3.58 -6.97
C VAL A 148 -11.43 3.77 -5.58
N TYR A 149 -12.17 3.40 -4.55
CA TYR A 149 -11.72 3.48 -3.15
C TYR A 149 -10.43 2.69 -2.95
N HIS A 150 -10.40 1.44 -3.39
CA HIS A 150 -9.22 0.58 -3.27
C HIS A 150 -7.99 1.19 -3.96
N HIS A 151 -8.11 1.57 -5.24
CA HIS A 151 -6.95 2.11 -5.98
C HIS A 151 -6.44 3.42 -5.36
N CYS A 152 -7.32 4.36 -5.03
CA CYS A 152 -6.94 5.64 -4.45
C CYS A 152 -6.29 5.48 -3.07
N THR A 153 -6.92 4.71 -2.18
CA THR A 153 -6.39 4.48 -0.84
C THR A 153 -5.08 3.70 -0.86
N MET A 154 -4.97 2.64 -1.66
CA MET A 154 -3.74 1.86 -1.78
C MET A 154 -2.56 2.71 -2.21
N PHE A 155 -2.72 3.60 -3.19
CA PHE A 155 -1.62 4.46 -3.64
C PHE A 155 -1.14 5.42 -2.56
N ILE A 156 -2.08 6.07 -1.83
CA ILE A 156 -1.74 7.01 -0.74
C ILE A 156 -1.12 6.26 0.45
N LEU A 157 -1.72 5.14 0.85
CA LEU A 157 -1.28 4.38 2.02
C LEU A 157 0.10 3.74 1.80
N TRP A 158 0.37 3.27 0.56
CA TRP A 158 1.70 2.74 0.24
C TRP A 158 2.78 3.81 0.21
N TRP A 159 2.43 5.06 -0.13
CA TRP A 159 3.38 6.16 0.06
C TRP A 159 3.75 6.32 1.54
N ILE A 160 2.76 6.32 2.43
CA ILE A 160 2.98 6.37 3.88
C ILE A 160 3.85 5.18 4.31
N GLY A 161 3.47 3.96 3.92
CA GLY A 161 4.25 2.77 4.22
C GLY A 161 5.70 2.86 3.78
N MET A 162 5.93 3.27 2.56
CA MET A 162 7.27 3.43 2.01
C MET A 162 8.09 4.50 2.73
N LYS A 163 7.46 5.56 3.24
CA LYS A 163 8.19 6.65 3.91
C LYS A 163 8.75 6.22 5.27
N TRP A 164 8.02 5.38 6.02
CA TRP A 164 8.40 5.02 7.39
C TRP A 164 8.75 3.55 7.59
N VAL A 165 8.19 2.64 6.81
CA VAL A 165 8.31 1.18 7.01
C VAL A 165 8.53 0.41 5.69
N PRO A 166 9.56 0.74 4.90
CA PRO A 166 9.84 0.09 3.62
C PRO A 166 10.50 -1.28 3.81
N GLY A 167 9.80 -2.21 4.44
CA GLY A 167 10.34 -3.54 4.75
C GLY A 167 9.45 -4.32 5.70
N GLY A 168 10.07 -5.22 6.48
CA GLY A 168 9.36 -6.02 7.48
C GLY A 168 8.19 -6.79 6.87
N GLN A 169 7.10 -6.99 7.65
CA GLN A 169 5.94 -7.80 7.25
C GLN A 169 5.26 -7.33 5.96
N ALA A 170 5.47 -6.08 5.51
CA ALA A 170 4.91 -5.55 4.27
C ALA A 170 5.33 -6.37 3.03
N PHE A 171 6.51 -7.05 3.08
CA PHE A 171 6.99 -7.89 1.99
C PHE A 171 6.01 -9.01 1.63
N PHE A 172 5.38 -9.61 2.62
CA PHE A 172 4.51 -10.78 2.42
C PHE A 172 3.22 -10.39 1.70
N GLY A 173 2.53 -9.34 2.20
CA GLY A 173 1.31 -8.84 1.57
C GLY A 173 1.53 -8.34 0.15
N ALA A 174 2.59 -7.55 -0.07
CA ALA A 174 2.96 -7.06 -1.39
C ALA A 174 3.35 -8.20 -2.34
N GLY A 175 4.10 -9.20 -1.85
CA GLY A 175 4.54 -10.36 -2.64
C GLY A 175 3.35 -11.22 -3.11
N ILE A 176 2.40 -11.53 -2.22
CA ILE A 176 1.18 -12.28 -2.59
C ILE A 176 0.32 -11.47 -3.56
N ASN A 177 0.09 -10.18 -3.27
CA ASN A 177 -0.71 -9.31 -4.14
C ASN A 177 -0.10 -9.21 -5.54
N SER A 178 1.22 -9.00 -5.65
CA SER A 178 1.90 -8.96 -6.94
C SER A 178 1.80 -10.30 -7.68
N SER A 179 1.93 -11.44 -6.98
CA SER A 179 1.77 -12.77 -7.61
C SER A 179 0.36 -12.96 -8.21
N ILE A 180 -0.66 -12.50 -7.51
CA ILE A 180 -2.05 -12.55 -7.99
C ILE A 180 -2.25 -11.56 -9.15
N HIS A 181 -1.60 -10.39 -9.11
CA HIS A 181 -1.64 -9.42 -10.20
C HIS A 181 -0.97 -9.95 -11.48
N VAL A 182 0.08 -10.77 -11.38
CA VAL A 182 0.64 -11.50 -12.55
C VAL A 182 -0.45 -12.33 -13.23
N LEU A 183 -1.23 -13.10 -12.46
CA LEU A 183 -2.31 -13.92 -13.01
C LEU A 183 -3.44 -13.05 -13.56
N MET A 184 -3.83 -12.00 -12.86
CA MET A 184 -4.92 -11.10 -13.24
C MET A 184 -4.60 -10.34 -14.52
N TYR A 185 -3.46 -9.68 -14.60
CA TYR A 185 -3.04 -8.96 -15.80
C TYR A 185 -2.71 -9.91 -16.95
N GLY A 186 -2.20 -11.12 -16.66
CA GLY A 186 -2.05 -12.19 -17.63
C GLY A 186 -3.41 -12.58 -18.25
N TYR A 187 -4.43 -12.78 -17.40
CA TYR A 187 -5.80 -13.03 -17.86
C TYR A 187 -6.30 -11.91 -18.77
N TYR A 188 -6.18 -10.63 -18.36
CA TYR A 188 -6.68 -9.50 -19.16
C TYR A 188 -5.87 -9.30 -20.45
N GLY A 189 -4.56 -9.52 -20.43
CA GLY A 189 -3.71 -9.49 -21.61
C GLY A 189 -4.13 -10.55 -22.64
N LEU A 190 -4.32 -11.79 -22.20
CA LEU A 190 -4.82 -12.90 -23.04
C LEU A 190 -6.23 -12.62 -23.56
N ALA A 191 -7.13 -12.10 -22.71
CA ALA A 191 -8.49 -11.76 -23.13
C ALA A 191 -8.50 -10.65 -24.20
N ALA A 192 -7.52 -9.72 -24.18
CA ALA A 192 -7.38 -8.68 -25.18
C ALA A 192 -6.88 -9.21 -26.54
N LEU A 193 -6.28 -10.41 -26.60
CA LEU A 193 -5.88 -11.05 -27.87
C LEU A 193 -7.07 -11.48 -28.74
N GLY A 194 -8.27 -11.55 -28.18
CA GLY A 194 -9.51 -11.73 -28.95
C GLY A 194 -10.23 -13.04 -28.69
N PRO A 195 -11.35 -13.27 -29.42
CA PRO A 195 -12.30 -14.36 -29.13
C PRO A 195 -11.68 -15.76 -29.20
N GLN A 196 -10.70 -15.97 -30.07
CA GLN A 196 -9.99 -17.25 -30.19
C GLN A 196 -9.33 -17.69 -28.90
N ILE A 197 -8.77 -16.76 -28.13
CA ILE A 197 -8.11 -17.03 -26.84
C ILE A 197 -9.13 -17.06 -25.71
N GLN A 198 -10.18 -16.24 -25.77
CA GLN A 198 -11.18 -16.13 -24.69
C GLN A 198 -11.86 -17.48 -24.36
N LYS A 199 -12.00 -18.39 -25.30
CA LYS A 199 -12.55 -19.72 -25.06
C LYS A 199 -11.72 -20.57 -24.07
N TYR A 200 -10.44 -20.27 -23.92
CA TYR A 200 -9.54 -20.95 -22.96
C TYR A 200 -9.51 -20.27 -21.58
N LEU A 201 -10.16 -19.12 -21.41
CA LEU A 201 -10.13 -18.32 -20.19
C LEU A 201 -11.31 -18.64 -19.25
N TRP A 202 -11.69 -19.92 -19.16
CA TRP A 202 -12.79 -20.41 -18.30
C TRP A 202 -12.50 -20.23 -16.80
N TRP A 203 -11.24 -20.07 -16.42
CA TRP A 203 -10.76 -20.00 -15.06
C TRP A 203 -10.95 -18.63 -14.37
N LYS A 204 -11.63 -17.65 -15.00
CA LYS A 204 -11.91 -16.31 -14.44
C LYS A 204 -12.52 -16.38 -13.02
N LYS A 205 -13.47 -17.30 -12.80
CA LYS A 205 -14.13 -17.48 -11.51
C LYS A 205 -13.15 -17.84 -10.39
N TYR A 206 -12.16 -18.67 -10.69
CA TYR A 206 -11.14 -19.06 -9.72
C TYR A 206 -10.20 -17.91 -9.38
N LEU A 207 -9.87 -17.10 -10.36
CA LEU A 207 -9.08 -15.87 -10.14
C LEU A 207 -9.80 -14.94 -9.16
N THR A 208 -11.11 -14.72 -9.33
CA THR A 208 -11.90 -13.90 -8.39
C THR A 208 -11.92 -14.52 -7.00
N ILE A 209 -12.06 -15.84 -6.88
CA ILE A 209 -12.02 -16.54 -5.59
C ILE A 209 -10.66 -16.34 -4.91
N ILE A 210 -9.55 -16.51 -5.64
CA ILE A 210 -8.19 -16.31 -5.11
C ILE A 210 -8.01 -14.88 -4.60
N GLN A 211 -8.50 -13.87 -5.35
CA GLN A 211 -8.45 -12.48 -4.92
C GLN A 211 -9.24 -12.25 -3.63
N MET A 212 -10.44 -12.81 -3.52
CA MET A 212 -11.24 -12.70 -2.30
C MET A 212 -10.60 -13.42 -1.11
N VAL A 213 -10.10 -14.63 -1.30
CA VAL A 213 -9.36 -15.37 -0.25
C VAL A 213 -8.16 -14.58 0.23
N MET A 214 -7.41 -13.94 -0.67
CA MET A 214 -6.28 -13.08 -0.32
C MET A 214 -6.70 -11.91 0.56
N ILE A 215 -7.79 -11.22 0.21
CA ILE A 215 -8.31 -10.11 1.02
C ILE A 215 -8.66 -10.59 2.42
N HIS A 216 -9.35 -11.74 2.55
CA HIS A 216 -9.70 -12.32 3.86
C HIS A 216 -8.47 -12.75 4.66
N LEU A 217 -7.48 -13.37 4.02
CA LEU A 217 -6.23 -13.75 4.68
C LEU A 217 -5.48 -12.51 5.20
N ASN A 218 -5.33 -11.47 4.36
CA ASN A 218 -4.72 -10.23 4.80
C ASN A 218 -5.49 -9.61 5.97
N THR A 219 -6.82 -9.57 5.92
CA THR A 219 -7.67 -9.07 7.00
C THR A 219 -7.51 -9.91 8.27
N PHE A 220 -7.45 -11.24 8.15
CA PHE A 220 -7.25 -12.15 9.28
C PHE A 220 -5.88 -11.94 9.96
N PHE A 221 -4.81 -11.87 9.17
CA PHE A 221 -3.47 -11.54 9.70
C PHE A 221 -3.44 -10.20 10.41
N VAL A 222 -4.18 -9.24 9.91
CA VAL A 222 -4.36 -7.91 10.46
C VAL A 222 -5.11 -7.92 11.78
N ILE A 223 -6.28 -8.58 11.84
CA ILE A 223 -7.11 -8.64 13.06
C ILE A 223 -6.38 -9.46 14.13
N GLY A 224 -5.75 -10.58 13.75
CA GLY A 224 -4.94 -11.37 14.68
C GLY A 224 -3.80 -10.57 15.30
N SER A 225 -3.21 -9.69 14.53
CA SER A 225 -2.17 -8.76 14.97
C SER A 225 -2.69 -7.63 15.84
N LEU A 226 -3.85 -7.05 15.49
CA LEU A 226 -4.53 -6.04 16.28
C LEU A 226 -4.94 -6.58 17.64
N SER A 227 -5.48 -7.80 17.71
CA SER A 227 -5.84 -8.42 18.99
C SER A 227 -4.63 -8.69 19.87
N ALA A 228 -3.52 -9.18 19.31
CA ALA A 228 -2.26 -9.33 20.04
C ALA A 228 -1.71 -7.98 20.53
N SER A 229 -1.81 -6.93 19.71
CA SER A 229 -1.37 -5.59 20.08
C SER A 229 -2.28 -4.93 21.12
N LEU A 230 -3.60 -5.13 21.04
CA LEU A 230 -4.56 -4.67 22.05
C LEU A 230 -4.33 -5.37 23.38
N ILE A 231 -4.07 -6.68 23.40
CA ILE A 231 -3.70 -7.41 24.60
C ILE A 231 -2.39 -6.86 25.18
N PHE A 232 -1.37 -6.62 24.37
CA PHE A 232 -0.10 -6.05 24.81
C PHE A 232 -0.26 -4.61 25.34
N ILE A 233 -1.04 -3.77 24.68
CA ILE A 233 -1.37 -2.40 25.14
C ILE A 233 -2.18 -2.45 26.44
N THR A 234 -3.15 -3.35 26.54
CA THR A 234 -3.94 -3.52 27.75
C THR A 234 -3.05 -3.98 28.91
N VAL A 235 -2.12 -4.91 28.68
CA VAL A 235 -1.12 -5.32 29.66
C VAL A 235 -0.19 -4.17 30.02
N LEU A 236 0.28 -3.37 29.05
CA LEU A 236 1.09 -2.16 29.32
C LEU A 236 0.31 -1.11 30.11
N ILE A 237 -0.97 -0.88 29.80
CA ILE A 237 -1.83 0.06 30.55
C ILE A 237 -2.05 -0.44 31.97
N ILE A 238 -2.31 -1.72 32.17
CA ILE A 238 -2.47 -2.33 33.49
C ILE A 238 -1.17 -2.27 34.30
N THR A 239 -0.03 -2.51 33.67
CA THR A 239 1.28 -2.42 34.33
C THR A 239 1.76 -0.98 34.55
N SER A 240 1.34 -0.02 33.70
CA SER A 240 1.69 1.41 33.83
C SER A 240 0.77 2.19 34.77
N HIS A 241 -0.39 1.66 35.14
CA HIS A 241 -1.24 2.26 36.16
C HIS A 241 -0.58 2.27 37.55
N THR A 242 0.56 1.61 37.64
CA THR A 242 1.37 1.63 38.88
C THR A 242 2.49 2.67 38.87
N SER A 243 2.91 3.25 37.81
CA SER A 243 3.91 4.35 37.83
C SER A 243 4.37 4.85 36.45
N ILE A 244 3.67 5.64 35.67
CA ILE A 244 4.34 6.55 34.70
C ILE A 244 3.31 7.47 34.02
N ASN A 245 3.60 8.77 34.01
CA ASN A 245 2.94 9.85 33.28
C ASN A 245 3.26 9.73 31.77
N ILE A 246 2.37 9.14 30.98
CA ILE A 246 2.53 9.05 29.52
C ILE A 246 2.01 10.34 28.88
N LYS A 247 2.89 11.08 28.18
CA LYS A 247 2.53 12.33 27.49
C LYS A 247 1.47 12.11 26.40
N PRO A 248 0.55 13.07 26.17
CA PRO A 248 -0.62 12.91 25.26
C PRO A 248 -0.31 12.56 23.81
N LYS A 249 0.91 12.76 23.33
CA LYS A 249 1.33 12.49 21.95
C LYS A 249 1.27 11.00 21.54
N ALA A 250 1.36 10.07 22.47
CA ALA A 250 1.26 8.64 22.18
C ALA A 250 -0.17 8.18 21.80
N TRP A 251 -1.19 8.87 22.32
CA TRP A 251 -2.60 8.59 22.03
C TRP A 251 -3.02 8.99 20.61
N TYR A 252 -2.41 10.03 20.05
CA TYR A 252 -2.70 10.53 18.70
C TYR A 252 -2.24 9.56 17.62
N ILE A 253 -1.12 8.88 17.83
CA ILE A 253 -0.59 7.84 16.92
C ILE A 253 -1.55 6.65 16.86
N LEU A 254 -2.12 6.25 17.98
CA LEU A 254 -3.07 5.14 18.07
C LEU A 254 -4.42 5.46 17.39
N TYR A 255 -4.91 6.70 17.49
CA TYR A 255 -6.21 7.09 16.93
C TYR A 255 -6.22 7.19 15.40
N ILE A 256 -5.14 7.70 14.79
CA ILE A 256 -5.01 7.80 13.32
C ILE A 256 -4.82 6.42 12.68
N HIS A 257 -4.29 5.44 13.43
CA HIS A 257 -3.97 4.11 12.91
C HIS A 257 -5.13 3.11 12.94
N GLN A 258 -6.23 3.40 13.64
CA GLN A 258 -7.34 2.46 13.79
C GLN A 258 -8.07 2.12 12.48
N ASP A 259 -8.03 3.02 11.48
CA ASP A 259 -8.72 2.83 10.20
C ASP A 259 -7.78 2.57 9.00
N LEU A 260 -6.45 2.70 9.16
CA LEU A 260 -5.64 2.92 7.97
C LEU A 260 -4.78 1.75 7.49
N ILE A 261 -4.16 0.92 8.32
CA ILE A 261 -3.21 -0.07 7.80
C ILE A 261 -3.02 -1.28 8.73
N PRO A 262 -3.64 -2.35 8.41
CA PRO A 262 -3.50 -3.58 9.20
C PRO A 262 -2.15 -4.26 9.17
N SER A 263 -1.47 -4.33 8.04
CA SER A 263 -0.15 -4.99 7.93
C SER A 263 1.03 -4.09 8.31
N LEU A 264 0.88 -2.76 8.24
CA LEU A 264 1.88 -1.79 8.68
C LEU A 264 1.89 -1.57 10.21
N LEU A 265 0.74 -1.76 10.86
CA LEU A 265 0.59 -1.52 12.30
C LEU A 265 1.45 -2.47 13.15
N LEU A 266 1.60 -3.73 12.72
CA LEU A 266 2.44 -4.70 13.42
C LEU A 266 3.91 -4.30 13.49
N CYS A 267 4.43 -3.73 12.40
CA CYS A 267 5.82 -3.33 12.35
C CYS A 267 6.09 -2.03 13.12
N LEU A 268 5.08 -1.13 13.24
CA LEU A 268 5.20 0.10 14.00
C LEU A 268 5.16 -0.14 15.53
N LEU A 269 4.47 -1.19 15.98
CA LEU A 269 4.43 -1.57 17.42
C LEU A 269 5.66 -2.35 17.86
N TYR A 270 6.46 -2.89 16.93
CA TYR A 270 7.77 -3.49 17.19
C TYR A 270 8.91 -2.47 17.09
N PHE A 271 8.62 -1.19 17.37
CA PHE A 271 9.67 -0.18 17.56
C PHE A 271 10.63 -0.67 18.63
N PRO A 272 11.92 -0.75 18.37
CA PRO A 272 12.89 -1.20 19.37
C PRO A 272 12.78 -0.32 20.60
N ARG A 273 12.79 -0.94 21.78
CA ARG A 273 12.77 -0.28 23.11
C ARG A 273 13.75 0.90 23.25
N ASN A 274 14.73 0.98 22.36
CA ASN A 274 15.78 1.99 22.37
C ASN A 274 15.32 3.40 21.93
N VAL A 275 14.17 3.57 21.30
CA VAL A 275 13.66 4.92 20.92
C VAL A 275 12.86 5.55 22.06
N ILE A 276 12.33 4.76 22.98
CA ILE A 276 11.58 5.26 24.14
C ILE A 276 12.52 5.74 25.26
N LEU A 277 13.77 5.24 25.31
CA LEU A 277 14.75 5.57 26.36
C LEU A 277 15.60 6.81 26.06
N ILE A 278 15.58 7.37 24.84
CA ILE A 278 16.41 8.56 24.49
C ILE A 278 15.79 9.88 25.00
N HIS A 279 14.60 9.89 25.58
CA HIS A 279 13.95 11.12 26.06
C HIS A 279 13.61 11.12 27.56
N SER A 280 14.32 10.34 28.39
CA SER A 280 14.19 10.45 29.83
C SER A 280 15.26 11.35 30.50
N ASP A 281 16.24 11.87 29.74
CA ASP A 281 17.29 12.74 30.27
C ASP A 281 17.39 14.05 29.49
N THR A 282 16.37 14.93 29.60
CA THR A 282 16.48 16.41 29.53
C THR A 282 15.19 17.04 30.06
#